data_c4f99e0dd2d8397a006b60cb92c66994
#
_entry.id   c4f99e0dd2d8397a006b60cb92c66994
#
_cell.length_a   1.000
_cell.length_b   1.000
_cell.length_c   1.000
_cell.angle_alpha   90.00
_cell.angle_beta   90.00
_cell.angle_gamma   90.00
#
_symmetry.space_group_name_H-M   'P 1'
#
loop_
_entity.id
_entity.type
_entity.pdbx_description
1 polymer ?
#
loop_
_entity_poly.entity_id
_entity_poly.type
_entity_poly.pdbx_seq_one_letter_code
_entity_poly.pdbx_strand_id
1 'polypeptide(L)'
;MDKSIQKAINKQIGLELYSAYVYLAMSAHFAEQNFDGFAGWMRGQASEEQEHAMRLFDYLLERGAHVELGAVNAPPKEFGTPLEIYEEALGHEREVTKSIHAIYELAREKKDYATEIALQWFITEQVEEEATAEAAVEQLRLAGDNASALLMLDRQFGQREG
;
A
#
# COMPACT_ATOMS: atom_id res chain seq x y z
N MET A 1 -18.16 13.14 14.21
CA MET A 1 -17.05 13.33 13.25
C MET A 1 -17.38 14.47 12.28
N ASP A 2 -16.44 15.34 12.02
CA ASP A 2 -16.58 16.39 11.01
C ASP A 2 -16.77 15.77 9.60
N LYS A 3 -17.61 16.38 8.77
CA LYS A 3 -17.91 15.84 7.43
C LYS A 3 -16.71 15.84 6.49
N SER A 4 -15.77 16.79 6.68
CA SER A 4 -14.56 16.82 5.88
C SER A 4 -13.61 15.66 6.22
N ILE A 5 -13.50 15.30 7.50
CA ILE A 5 -12.74 14.14 7.96
C ILE A 5 -13.37 12.85 7.43
N GLN A 6 -14.70 12.70 7.58
CA GLN A 6 -15.43 11.55 7.04
C GLN A 6 -15.17 11.36 5.54
N LYS A 7 -15.27 12.45 4.77
CA LYS A 7 -15.00 12.41 3.32
C LYS A 7 -13.56 12.02 3.01
N ALA A 8 -12.60 12.56 3.77
CA ALA A 8 -11.19 12.24 3.58
C ALA A 8 -10.88 10.77 3.88
N ILE A 9 -11.44 10.21 4.95
CA ILE A 9 -11.28 8.79 5.30
C ILE A 9 -11.95 7.89 4.26
N ASN A 10 -13.16 8.21 3.79
CA ASN A 10 -13.79 7.46 2.71
C ASN A 10 -12.94 7.45 1.43
N LYS A 11 -12.34 8.59 1.08
CA LYS A 11 -11.40 8.65 -0.03
C LYS A 11 -10.16 7.77 0.21
N GLN A 12 -9.65 7.74 1.44
CA GLN A 12 -8.52 6.89 1.80
C GLN A 12 -8.86 5.41 1.69
N ILE A 13 -10.04 4.98 2.13
CA ILE A 13 -10.50 3.60 1.93
C ILE A 13 -10.44 3.22 0.44
N GLY A 14 -10.91 4.09 -0.44
CA GLY A 14 -10.83 3.87 -1.88
C GLY A 14 -9.39 3.78 -2.40
N LEU A 15 -8.47 4.59 -1.85
CA LEU A 15 -7.05 4.55 -2.20
C LEU A 15 -6.40 3.22 -1.77
N GLU A 16 -6.67 2.75 -0.55
CA GLU A 16 -6.15 1.46 -0.06
C GLU A 16 -6.68 0.28 -0.89
N LEU A 17 -7.96 0.30 -1.24
CA LEU A 17 -8.54 -0.73 -2.12
C LEU A 17 -7.94 -0.69 -3.53
N TYR A 18 -7.69 0.49 -4.07
CA TYR A 18 -6.96 0.64 -5.33
C TYR A 18 -5.53 0.11 -5.24
N SER A 19 -4.83 0.41 -4.15
CA SER A 19 -3.50 -0.11 -3.85
C SER A 19 -3.48 -1.64 -3.86
N ALA A 20 -4.43 -2.26 -3.17
CA ALA A 20 -4.57 -3.71 -3.16
C ALA A 20 -4.75 -4.27 -4.58
N TYR A 21 -5.53 -3.60 -5.40
CA TYR A 21 -5.78 -4.02 -6.78
C TYR A 21 -4.54 -3.88 -7.67
N VAL A 22 -3.76 -2.81 -7.51
CA VAL A 22 -2.47 -2.62 -8.21
C VAL A 22 -1.48 -3.71 -7.81
N TYR A 23 -1.34 -4.00 -6.52
CA TYR A 23 -0.45 -5.08 -6.05
C TYR A 23 -0.87 -6.46 -6.57
N LEU A 24 -2.17 -6.73 -6.69
CA LEU A 24 -2.64 -7.97 -7.33
C LEU A 24 -2.26 -8.04 -8.81
N ALA A 25 -2.35 -6.93 -9.54
CA ALA A 25 -1.92 -6.86 -10.93
C ALA A 25 -0.39 -7.09 -11.08
N MET A 26 0.41 -6.50 -10.19
CA MET A 26 1.85 -6.73 -10.12
C MET A 26 2.18 -8.19 -9.79
N SER A 27 1.44 -8.80 -8.87
CA SER A 27 1.57 -10.22 -8.53
C SER A 27 1.32 -11.12 -9.75
N ALA A 28 0.24 -10.88 -10.48
CA ALA A 28 -0.07 -11.64 -11.69
C ALA A 28 1.03 -11.50 -12.75
N HIS A 29 1.53 -10.30 -12.98
CA HIS A 29 2.63 -10.03 -13.91
C HIS A 29 3.89 -10.84 -13.56
N PHE A 30 4.29 -10.85 -12.29
CA PHE A 30 5.45 -11.63 -11.85
C PHE A 30 5.23 -13.15 -11.98
N ALA A 31 4.04 -13.64 -11.63
CA ALA A 31 3.71 -15.05 -11.77
C ALA A 31 3.76 -15.53 -13.23
N GLU A 32 3.27 -14.71 -14.17
CA GLU A 32 3.35 -15.00 -15.61
C GLU A 32 4.81 -15.07 -16.11
N GLN A 33 5.73 -14.42 -15.46
CA GLN A 33 7.16 -14.43 -15.75
C GLN A 33 7.95 -15.47 -14.96
N ASN A 34 7.28 -16.32 -14.18
CA ASN A 34 7.90 -17.33 -13.30
C ASN A 34 8.75 -16.75 -12.15
N PHE A 35 8.43 -15.55 -11.69
CA PHE A 35 8.97 -14.96 -10.47
C PHE A 35 7.98 -15.17 -9.32
N ASP A 36 7.89 -16.39 -8.84
CA ASP A 36 6.90 -16.76 -7.80
C ASP A 36 7.14 -16.07 -6.45
N GLY A 37 8.39 -15.79 -6.13
CA GLY A 37 8.75 -15.07 -4.91
C GLY A 37 8.30 -13.60 -4.94
N PHE A 38 8.58 -12.89 -6.02
CA PHE A 38 8.10 -11.52 -6.22
C PHE A 38 6.56 -11.48 -6.30
N ALA A 39 5.95 -12.45 -6.98
CA ALA A 39 4.50 -12.58 -7.04
C ALA A 39 3.88 -12.76 -5.65
N GLY A 40 4.47 -13.62 -4.82
CA GLY A 40 4.03 -13.85 -3.44
C GLY A 40 4.18 -12.60 -2.57
N TRP A 41 5.27 -11.87 -2.71
CA TRP A 41 5.51 -10.61 -2.00
C TRP A 41 4.44 -9.56 -2.35
N MET A 42 4.14 -9.37 -3.62
CA MET A 42 3.10 -8.45 -4.09
C MET A 42 1.70 -8.87 -3.64
N ARG A 43 1.42 -10.17 -3.60
CA ARG A 43 0.15 -10.70 -3.10
C ARG A 43 -0.01 -10.45 -1.60
N GLY A 44 1.07 -10.55 -0.83
CA GLY A 44 1.11 -10.17 0.59
C GLY A 44 0.76 -8.70 0.78
N GLN A 45 1.37 -7.80 -0.01
CA GLN A 45 1.04 -6.38 0.01
C GLN A 45 -0.43 -6.12 -0.32
N ALA A 46 -0.99 -6.80 -1.31
CA ALA A 46 -2.41 -6.67 -1.64
C ALA A 46 -3.32 -7.02 -0.46
N SER A 47 -2.97 -8.04 0.31
CA SER A 47 -3.70 -8.43 1.53
C SER A 47 -3.59 -7.35 2.62
N GLU A 48 -2.40 -6.83 2.84
CA GLU A 48 -2.14 -5.76 3.83
C GLU A 48 -2.94 -4.49 3.49
N GLU A 49 -2.95 -4.06 2.23
CA GLU A 49 -3.73 -2.90 1.78
C GLU A 49 -5.24 -3.08 1.99
N GLN A 50 -5.73 -4.30 1.79
CA GLN A 50 -7.14 -4.60 2.08
C GLN A 50 -7.42 -4.50 3.59
N GLU A 51 -6.52 -4.96 4.44
CA GLU A 51 -6.65 -4.82 5.90
C GLU A 51 -6.61 -3.35 6.34
N HIS A 52 -5.76 -2.53 5.71
CA HIS A 52 -5.73 -1.08 5.94
C HIS A 52 -7.06 -0.42 5.58
N ALA A 53 -7.63 -0.77 4.44
CA ALA A 53 -8.96 -0.28 4.04
C ALA A 53 -10.03 -0.68 5.05
N MET A 54 -10.04 -1.94 5.51
CA MET A 54 -11.01 -2.42 6.48
C MET A 54 -10.86 -1.77 7.85
N ARG A 55 -9.65 -1.46 8.28
CA ARG A 55 -9.40 -0.74 9.53
C ARG A 55 -10.01 0.67 9.51
N LEU A 56 -9.89 1.39 8.40
CA LEU A 56 -10.52 2.70 8.22
C LEU A 56 -12.05 2.60 8.11
N PHE A 57 -12.53 1.59 7.42
CA PHE A 57 -13.95 1.27 7.29
C PHE A 57 -14.60 1.05 8.65
N ASP A 58 -14.03 0.17 9.47
CA ASP A 58 -14.53 -0.13 10.82
C ASP A 58 -14.46 1.11 11.71
N TYR A 59 -13.38 1.88 11.63
CA TYR A 59 -13.24 3.12 12.37
C TYR A 59 -14.36 4.13 12.05
N LEU A 60 -14.75 4.29 10.79
CA LEU A 60 -15.88 5.16 10.42
C LEU A 60 -17.17 4.68 11.08
N LEU A 61 -17.44 3.36 11.06
CA LEU A 61 -18.64 2.79 11.67
C LEU A 61 -18.63 2.97 13.19
N GLU A 62 -17.51 2.75 13.86
CA GLU A 62 -17.35 2.98 15.31
C GLU A 62 -17.61 4.44 15.69
N ARG A 63 -17.30 5.37 14.80
CA ARG A 63 -17.56 6.80 15.00
C ARG A 63 -18.98 7.23 14.61
N GLY A 64 -19.85 6.28 14.23
CA GLY A 64 -21.22 6.57 13.76
C GLY A 64 -21.25 7.37 12.46
N ALA A 65 -20.17 7.30 11.67
CA ALA A 65 -20.05 7.99 10.39
C ALA A 65 -20.53 7.09 9.24
N HIS A 66 -20.87 7.72 8.12
CA HIS A 66 -21.31 7.00 6.93
C HIS A 66 -20.10 6.53 6.10
N VAL A 67 -20.08 5.23 5.79
CA VAL A 67 -19.12 4.67 4.83
C VAL A 67 -19.70 4.80 3.43
N GLU A 68 -18.97 5.45 2.55
CA GLU A 68 -19.32 5.63 1.14
C GLU A 68 -18.21 5.02 0.26
N LEU A 69 -18.53 3.89 -0.37
CA LEU A 69 -17.61 3.21 -1.26
C LEU A 69 -17.78 3.73 -2.69
N GLY A 70 -16.74 4.35 -3.22
CA GLY A 70 -16.68 4.80 -4.60
C GLY A 70 -16.19 3.71 -5.55
N ALA A 71 -16.07 4.04 -6.84
CA ALA A 71 -15.47 3.17 -7.82
C ALA A 71 -13.97 2.99 -7.56
N VAL A 72 -13.48 1.77 -7.71
CA VAL A 72 -12.06 1.45 -7.73
C VAL A 72 -11.63 1.34 -9.20
N ASN A 73 -10.65 2.14 -9.61
CA ASN A 73 -10.16 2.15 -10.97
C ASN A 73 -9.45 0.83 -11.31
N ALA A 74 -9.42 0.49 -12.60
CA ALA A 74 -8.60 -0.62 -13.08
C ALA A 74 -7.11 -0.31 -12.84
N PRO A 75 -6.30 -1.30 -12.45
CA PRO A 75 -4.86 -1.12 -12.32
C PRO A 75 -4.22 -1.02 -13.70
N PRO A 76 -2.94 -0.60 -13.80
CA PRO A 76 -2.17 -0.67 -15.03
C PRO A 76 -2.19 -2.09 -15.62
N LYS A 77 -2.19 -2.18 -16.95
CA LYS A 77 -2.19 -3.47 -17.68
C LYS A 77 -0.79 -3.96 -18.02
N GLU A 78 0.17 -3.05 -18.07
CA GLU A 78 1.55 -3.31 -18.45
C GLU A 78 2.48 -2.81 -17.37
N PHE A 79 3.53 -3.58 -17.12
CA PHE A 79 4.56 -3.29 -16.13
C PHE A 79 5.94 -3.47 -16.76
N GLY A 80 6.93 -2.80 -16.20
CA GLY A 80 8.31 -2.87 -16.66
C GLY A 80 9.13 -4.00 -16.02
N THR A 81 10.39 -3.71 -15.79
CA THR A 81 11.33 -4.63 -15.13
C THR A 81 10.99 -4.81 -13.64
N PRO A 82 11.52 -5.84 -12.98
CA PRO A 82 11.36 -5.99 -11.53
C PRO A 82 11.74 -4.73 -10.75
N LEU A 83 12.85 -4.08 -11.08
CA LEU A 83 13.26 -2.83 -10.44
C LEU A 83 12.22 -1.73 -10.63
N GLU A 84 11.75 -1.51 -11.85
CA GLU A 84 10.75 -0.49 -12.17
C GLU A 84 9.43 -0.73 -11.40
N ILE A 85 9.00 -1.99 -11.29
CA ILE A 85 7.78 -2.35 -10.55
C ILE A 85 7.93 -2.03 -9.05
N TYR A 86 9.06 -2.35 -8.43
CA TYR A 86 9.29 -2.03 -7.03
C TYR A 86 9.50 -0.54 -6.79
N GLU A 87 10.07 0.20 -7.75
CA GLU A 87 10.12 1.67 -7.72
C GLU A 87 8.71 2.29 -7.79
N GLU A 88 7.82 1.74 -8.61
CA GLU A 88 6.40 2.13 -8.65
C GLU A 88 5.72 1.85 -7.32
N ALA A 89 5.96 0.68 -6.72
CA ALA A 89 5.42 0.32 -5.41
C ALA A 89 5.88 1.31 -4.33
N LEU A 90 7.17 1.64 -4.29
CA LEU A 90 7.72 2.63 -3.36
C LEU A 90 7.09 4.02 -3.56
N GLY A 91 6.95 4.45 -4.80
CA GLY A 91 6.29 5.72 -5.15
C GLY A 91 4.84 5.74 -4.66
N HIS A 92 4.15 4.63 -4.80
CA HIS A 92 2.78 4.47 -4.33
C HIS A 92 2.68 4.58 -2.80
N GLU A 93 3.55 3.90 -2.05
CA GLU A 93 3.58 4.00 -0.59
C GLU A 93 3.84 5.45 -0.12
N ARG A 94 4.71 6.18 -0.80
CA ARG A 94 4.94 7.59 -0.50
C ARG A 94 3.70 8.48 -0.72
N GLU A 95 2.89 8.18 -1.73
CA GLU A 95 1.62 8.89 -1.95
C GLU A 95 0.57 8.52 -0.87
N VAL A 96 0.51 7.27 -0.45
CA VAL A 96 -0.33 6.84 0.69
C VAL A 96 0.09 7.57 1.96
N THR A 97 1.38 7.64 2.25
CA THR A 97 1.91 8.39 3.41
C THR A 97 1.47 9.86 3.39
N LYS A 98 1.60 10.54 2.25
CA LYS A 98 1.15 11.93 2.11
C LYS A 98 -0.35 12.08 2.38
N SER A 99 -1.15 11.15 1.88
CA SER A 99 -2.60 11.15 2.08
C SER A 99 -2.97 10.97 3.55
N ILE A 100 -2.35 10.01 4.23
CA ILE A 100 -2.53 9.79 5.67
C ILE A 100 -2.13 11.03 6.48
N HIS A 101 -0.98 11.62 6.18
CA HIS A 101 -0.54 12.86 6.85
C HIS A 101 -1.53 14.01 6.65
N ALA A 102 -2.10 14.16 5.46
CA ALA A 102 -3.10 15.18 5.19
C ALA A 102 -4.37 14.98 6.03
N ILE A 103 -4.82 13.74 6.21
CA ILE A 103 -5.98 13.43 7.07
C ILE A 103 -5.63 13.72 8.55
N TYR A 104 -4.42 13.38 8.97
CA TYR A 104 -3.95 13.65 10.33
C TYR A 104 -3.94 15.15 10.64
N GLU A 105 -3.39 15.98 9.74
CA GLU A 105 -3.39 17.44 9.90
C GLU A 105 -4.83 18.02 9.91
N LEU A 106 -5.71 17.47 9.07
CA LEU A 106 -7.13 17.86 9.09
C LEU A 106 -7.80 17.52 10.43
N ALA A 107 -7.51 16.34 10.99
CA ALA A 107 -8.02 15.95 12.30
C ALA A 107 -7.53 16.90 13.42
N ARG A 108 -6.27 17.30 13.37
CA ARG A 108 -5.69 18.27 14.30
C ARG A 108 -6.36 19.65 14.19
N GLU A 109 -6.55 20.14 12.96
CA GLU A 109 -7.23 21.42 12.71
C GLU A 109 -8.67 21.40 13.28
N LYS A 110 -9.37 20.30 13.12
CA LYS A 110 -10.74 20.10 13.61
C LYS A 110 -10.82 19.70 15.08
N LYS A 111 -9.68 19.49 15.75
CA LYS A 111 -9.57 19.01 17.12
C LYS A 111 -10.28 17.66 17.34
N ASP A 112 -10.28 16.80 16.33
CA ASP A 112 -10.78 15.44 16.42
C ASP A 112 -9.69 14.50 16.94
N TYR A 113 -9.47 14.56 18.25
CA TYR A 113 -8.41 13.79 18.92
C TYR A 113 -8.53 12.28 18.75
N ALA A 114 -9.75 11.76 18.62
CA ALA A 114 -9.96 10.34 18.37
C ALA A 114 -9.43 9.92 16.98
N THR A 115 -9.65 10.76 15.97
CA THR A 115 -9.10 10.53 14.63
C THR A 115 -7.57 10.67 14.62
N GLU A 116 -7.00 11.65 15.33
CA GLU A 116 -5.55 11.76 15.48
C GLU A 116 -4.94 10.46 16.04
N ILE A 117 -5.53 9.91 17.10
CA ILE A 117 -5.03 8.67 17.73
C ILE A 117 -5.19 7.46 16.78
N ALA A 118 -6.34 7.34 16.11
CA ALA A 118 -6.58 6.25 15.17
C ALA A 118 -5.58 6.25 13.99
N LEU A 119 -5.20 7.45 13.52
CA LEU A 119 -4.25 7.60 12.41
C LEU A 119 -2.79 7.37 12.80
N GLN A 120 -2.42 7.44 14.08
CA GLN A 120 -1.05 7.19 14.52
C GLN A 120 -0.55 5.80 14.13
N TRP A 121 -1.43 4.79 14.16
CA TRP A 121 -1.10 3.46 13.68
C TRP A 121 -0.68 3.49 12.20
N PHE A 122 -1.46 4.16 11.35
CA PHE A 122 -1.15 4.29 9.93
C PHE A 122 0.14 5.06 9.67
N ILE A 123 0.44 6.09 10.46
CA ILE A 123 1.70 6.83 10.36
C ILE A 123 2.89 5.93 10.67
N THR A 124 2.79 5.10 11.71
CA THR A 124 3.83 4.13 12.08
C THR A 124 3.98 3.06 11.00
N GLU A 125 2.87 2.51 10.51
CA GLU A 125 2.85 1.51 9.46
C GLU A 125 3.51 2.02 8.18
N GLN A 126 3.22 3.25 7.76
CA GLN A 126 3.81 3.82 6.56
C GLN A 126 5.33 4.00 6.64
N VAL A 127 5.89 4.18 7.83
CA VAL A 127 7.35 4.16 8.03
C VAL A 127 7.91 2.77 7.67
N GLU A 128 7.24 1.71 8.08
CA GLU A 128 7.66 0.33 7.79
C GLU A 128 7.43 -0.02 6.31
N GLU A 129 6.29 0.38 5.73
CA GLU A 129 5.98 0.15 4.32
C GLU A 129 7.00 0.81 3.39
N GLU A 130 7.32 2.07 3.62
CA GLU A 130 8.35 2.76 2.83
C GLU A 130 9.73 2.14 3.02
N ALA A 131 10.13 1.81 4.24
CA ALA A 131 11.42 1.18 4.52
C ALA A 131 11.55 -0.19 3.84
N THR A 132 10.50 -1.00 3.89
CA THR A 132 10.46 -2.33 3.25
C THR A 132 10.56 -2.23 1.73
N ALA A 133 9.78 -1.33 1.12
CA ALA A 133 9.80 -1.11 -0.32
C ALA A 133 11.15 -0.53 -0.79
N GLU A 134 11.72 0.42 -0.04
CA GLU A 134 13.02 1.01 -0.35
C GLU A 134 14.16 -0.01 -0.27
N ALA A 135 14.17 -0.87 0.75
CA ALA A 135 15.14 -1.96 0.86
C ALA A 135 15.04 -2.92 -0.35
N ALA A 136 13.85 -3.27 -0.78
CA ALA A 136 13.64 -4.10 -1.97
C ALA A 136 14.16 -3.43 -3.24
N VAL A 137 13.87 -2.14 -3.43
CA VAL A 137 14.38 -1.36 -4.56
C VAL A 137 15.92 -1.34 -4.59
N GLU A 138 16.57 -1.08 -3.45
CA GLU A 138 18.02 -1.04 -3.38
C GLU A 138 18.66 -2.41 -3.69
N GLN A 139 18.07 -3.50 -3.22
CA GLN A 139 18.56 -4.85 -3.53
C GLN A 139 18.41 -5.18 -5.02
N LEU A 140 17.29 -4.82 -5.64
CA LEU A 140 17.08 -5.00 -7.07
C LEU A 140 18.01 -4.13 -7.91
N ARG A 141 18.30 -2.91 -7.46
CA ARG A 141 19.27 -2.04 -8.12
C ARG A 141 20.68 -2.63 -8.10
N LEU A 142 21.10 -3.23 -6.98
CA LEU A 142 22.38 -3.95 -6.87
C LEU A 142 22.44 -5.20 -7.78
N ALA A 143 21.31 -5.93 -7.92
CA ALA A 143 21.23 -7.10 -8.78
C ALA A 143 21.35 -6.74 -10.28
N GLY A 144 20.86 -5.58 -10.68
CA GLY A 144 20.86 -5.15 -12.08
C GLY A 144 20.15 -6.16 -12.98
N ASP A 145 20.75 -6.46 -14.15
CA ASP A 145 20.20 -7.41 -15.13
C ASP A 145 20.70 -8.85 -14.94
N ASN A 146 21.39 -9.13 -13.85
CA ASN A 146 21.94 -10.45 -13.59
C ASN A 146 20.84 -11.45 -13.24
N ALA A 147 20.61 -12.43 -14.12
CA ALA A 147 19.53 -13.41 -13.95
C ALA A 147 19.67 -14.25 -12.67
N SER A 148 20.91 -14.65 -12.33
CA SER A 148 21.16 -15.43 -11.10
C SER A 148 20.87 -14.61 -9.84
N ALA A 149 21.24 -13.33 -9.83
CA ALA A 149 20.96 -12.42 -8.71
C ALA A 149 19.46 -12.17 -8.57
N LEU A 150 18.73 -11.95 -9.68
CA LEU A 150 17.28 -11.79 -9.67
C LEU A 150 16.55 -13.03 -9.15
N LEU A 151 16.97 -14.23 -9.56
CA LEU A 151 16.38 -15.49 -9.05
C LEU A 151 16.67 -15.70 -7.57
N MET A 152 17.83 -15.27 -7.09
CA MET A 152 18.16 -15.30 -5.66
C MET A 152 17.25 -14.37 -4.86
N LEU A 153 17.07 -13.13 -5.32
CA LEU A 153 16.19 -12.16 -4.69
C LEU A 153 14.74 -12.61 -4.73
N ASP A 154 14.29 -13.20 -5.84
CA ASP A 154 12.96 -13.78 -5.97
C ASP A 154 12.69 -14.80 -4.86
N ARG A 155 13.60 -15.74 -4.64
CA ARG A 155 13.49 -16.71 -3.56
C ARG A 155 13.48 -16.07 -2.18
N GLN A 156 14.34 -15.08 -1.97
CA GLN A 156 14.45 -14.37 -0.69
C GLN A 156 13.16 -13.60 -0.40
N PHE A 157 12.60 -12.90 -1.36
CA PHE A 157 11.36 -12.12 -1.20
C PHE A 157 10.15 -13.04 -0.99
N GLY A 158 10.14 -14.21 -1.60
CA GLY A 158 9.08 -15.21 -1.41
C GLY A 158 9.05 -15.85 -0.01
N GLN A 159 10.10 -15.70 0.79
CA GLN A 159 10.17 -16.17 2.18
C GLN A 159 9.64 -15.15 3.20
N ARG A 160 9.21 -13.99 2.74
CA ARG A 160 8.62 -12.97 3.60
C ARG A 160 7.35 -13.52 4.26
N GLU A 161 7.36 -13.57 5.58
CA GLU A 161 6.15 -13.79 6.36
C GLU A 161 5.38 -12.47 6.43
N GLY A 162 4.19 -12.46 5.87
CA GLY A 162 3.28 -11.32 5.88
C GLY A 162 2.70 -11.07 7.26
#